data_5d8b59e4057ee3c4f083383e9c3169d0
#
_entry.id   5d8b59e4057ee3c4f083383e9c3169d0
#
_cell.length_a   1.000
_cell.length_b   1.000
_cell.length_c   1.000
_cell.angle_alpha   90.00
_cell.angle_beta   90.00
_cell.angle_gamma   90.00
#
_symmetry.space_group_name_H-M   'P 1'
#
loop_
_entity.id
_entity.type
_entity.pdbx_description
1 polymer ?
#
loop_
_entity_poly.entity_id
_entity_poly.type
_entity_poly.pdbx_seq_one_letter_code
_entity_poly.pdbx_strand_id
1 'polypeptide(L)'
;MYSQTAISTSRSPAFPLAPCLEQIPTLKDLFKGQPTETLPSGAALFWEGDEAGQIFDLLEGVVRVYRIMSDGRRAIMGFVHPGDVLGVSFQDRYLFTAEAVTEVKVRRFARGRFFAMINQSSALRPQLFAILCDEMSAAQDQMLLLGRKTAEERVVSFLLAIHRKRARGAEIELPMSRQDMADYLGLTIETVSRMMTSLTRRGLITIGARHTVTLRKLSALREIAGDDEDETAPLAARIRRAVWPN
;
A
#
# COMPACT_ATOMS: atom_id res chain seq x y z
N MET A 1 83.56 -15.14 1.89
CA MET A 1 82.59 -16.23 2.06
C MET A 1 81.36 -15.62 2.75
N TYR A 2 80.37 -15.20 1.99
CA TYR A 2 79.08 -14.74 2.53
C TYR A 2 77.96 -15.64 1.99
N SER A 3 77.35 -16.33 2.91
CA SER A 3 76.23 -17.26 2.63
C SER A 3 74.97 -16.45 2.47
N GLN A 4 74.26 -16.57 1.33
CA GLN A 4 72.94 -15.97 1.08
C GLN A 4 71.85 -16.93 1.60
N THR A 5 71.14 -16.46 2.58
CA THR A 5 69.96 -17.16 3.11
C THR A 5 68.71 -16.81 2.26
N ALA A 6 68.16 -17.78 1.64
CA ALA A 6 66.93 -17.64 0.83
C ALA A 6 65.73 -17.39 1.71
N ILE A 7 65.01 -16.30 1.44
CA ILE A 7 63.74 -15.94 2.09
C ILE A 7 62.62 -16.72 1.37
N SER A 8 62.04 -17.67 2.07
CA SER A 8 60.84 -18.41 1.64
C SER A 8 59.60 -17.51 1.76
N THR A 9 59.03 -17.10 0.63
CA THR A 9 57.72 -16.42 0.58
C THR A 9 56.62 -17.43 0.81
N SER A 10 56.06 -17.42 2.03
CA SER A 10 54.84 -18.16 2.35
C SER A 10 53.64 -17.53 1.63
N ARG A 11 53.02 -18.28 0.71
CA ARG A 11 51.72 -17.94 0.11
C ARG A 11 50.65 -17.96 1.21
N SER A 12 50.05 -16.81 1.50
CA SER A 12 48.84 -16.74 2.27
C SER A 12 47.71 -17.56 1.61
N PRO A 13 46.95 -18.33 2.38
CA PRO A 13 45.80 -19.03 1.83
C PRO A 13 44.76 -18.00 1.37
N ALA A 14 44.39 -18.09 0.10
CA ALA A 14 43.27 -17.33 -0.44
C ALA A 14 42.01 -17.69 0.35
N PHE A 15 41.41 -16.72 1.05
CA PHE A 15 40.08 -16.85 1.62
C PHE A 15 39.11 -17.16 0.49
N PRO A 16 38.23 -18.16 0.63
CA PRO A 16 37.22 -18.42 -0.37
C PRO A 16 36.33 -17.18 -0.45
N LEU A 17 36.16 -16.70 -1.69
CA LEU A 17 35.21 -15.62 -2.03
C LEU A 17 33.84 -15.95 -1.44
N ALA A 18 33.23 -14.91 -0.87
CA ALA A 18 31.97 -14.93 -0.18
C ALA A 18 30.91 -15.83 -0.82
N PRO A 19 30.08 -16.49 0.00
CA PRO A 19 28.96 -17.25 -0.52
C PRO A 19 28.09 -16.34 -1.39
N CYS A 20 27.70 -16.87 -2.53
CA CYS A 20 26.65 -16.31 -3.39
C CYS A 20 25.58 -15.70 -2.49
N LEU A 21 25.27 -14.42 -2.63
CA LEU A 21 24.20 -13.75 -1.90
C LEU A 21 22.92 -14.52 -2.21
N GLU A 22 22.58 -15.50 -1.37
CA GLU A 22 21.26 -16.10 -1.38
C GLU A 22 20.26 -14.97 -1.24
N GLN A 23 19.44 -14.78 -2.26
CA GLN A 23 18.42 -13.74 -2.25
C GLN A 23 17.55 -13.97 -1.02
N ILE A 24 17.55 -13.02 -0.09
CA ILE A 24 16.72 -13.07 1.11
C ILE A 24 15.26 -13.24 0.63
N PRO A 25 14.56 -14.32 1.02
CA PRO A 25 13.22 -14.57 0.57
C PRO A 25 12.30 -13.40 0.97
N THR A 26 11.42 -13.02 0.06
CA THR A 26 10.41 -11.99 0.33
C THR A 26 9.05 -12.64 0.63
N LEU A 27 8.15 -11.91 1.30
CA LEU A 27 6.78 -12.39 1.52
C LEU A 27 6.07 -12.71 0.19
N LYS A 28 6.40 -12.00 -0.89
CA LYS A 28 5.87 -12.26 -2.22
C LYS A 28 6.36 -13.59 -2.82
N ASP A 29 7.54 -14.04 -2.43
CA ASP A 29 8.06 -15.33 -2.89
C ASP A 29 7.21 -16.51 -2.41
N LEU A 30 6.48 -16.35 -1.31
CA LEU A 30 5.53 -17.35 -0.80
C LEU A 30 4.39 -17.62 -1.80
N PHE A 31 4.04 -16.64 -2.61
CA PHE A 31 2.98 -16.76 -3.62
C PHE A 31 3.50 -17.27 -4.97
N LYS A 32 4.82 -17.33 -5.16
CA LYS A 32 5.41 -17.92 -6.37
C LYS A 32 5.00 -19.39 -6.46
N GLY A 33 4.54 -19.78 -7.64
CA GLY A 33 4.04 -21.15 -7.87
C GLY A 33 2.58 -21.38 -7.50
N GLN A 34 1.88 -20.41 -6.90
CA GLN A 34 0.43 -20.48 -6.74
C GLN A 34 -0.26 -20.14 -8.07
N PRO A 35 -1.39 -20.79 -8.38
CA PRO A 35 -2.16 -20.46 -9.58
C PRO A 35 -2.66 -19.01 -9.51
N THR A 36 -2.66 -18.34 -10.65
CA THR A 36 -3.26 -17.02 -10.79
C THR A 36 -4.73 -17.17 -11.12
N GLU A 37 -5.58 -16.54 -10.36
CA GLU A 37 -7.02 -16.48 -10.57
C GLU A 37 -7.41 -15.10 -11.08
N THR A 38 -8.35 -15.05 -12.03
CA THR A 38 -8.94 -13.81 -12.52
C THR A 38 -10.36 -13.69 -11.99
N LEU A 39 -10.68 -12.56 -11.36
CA LEU A 39 -12.00 -12.26 -10.84
C LEU A 39 -12.55 -11.01 -11.53
N PRO A 40 -13.81 -10.99 -11.97
CA PRO A 40 -14.41 -9.83 -12.60
C PRO A 40 -14.65 -8.70 -11.60
N SER A 41 -14.84 -7.48 -12.11
CA SER A 41 -15.30 -6.34 -11.31
C SER A 41 -16.58 -6.68 -10.57
N GLY A 42 -16.67 -6.28 -9.31
CA GLY A 42 -17.78 -6.58 -8.40
C GLY A 42 -17.69 -7.94 -7.69
N ALA A 43 -16.75 -8.80 -8.04
CA ALA A 43 -16.55 -10.07 -7.34
C ALA A 43 -15.87 -9.85 -5.99
N ALA A 44 -16.40 -10.50 -4.94
CA ALA A 44 -15.76 -10.51 -3.63
C ALA A 44 -14.62 -11.55 -3.57
N LEU A 45 -13.50 -11.15 -3.00
CA LEU A 45 -12.42 -12.07 -2.65
C LEU A 45 -12.77 -12.81 -1.35
N PHE A 46 -13.37 -12.09 -0.42
CA PHE A 46 -13.92 -12.60 0.85
C PHE A 46 -14.90 -11.58 1.45
N TRP A 47 -15.79 -12.05 2.32
CA TRP A 47 -16.75 -11.24 3.02
C TRP A 47 -16.36 -11.01 4.48
N GLU A 48 -16.79 -9.89 5.06
CA GLU A 48 -16.69 -9.65 6.50
C GLU A 48 -17.41 -10.78 7.26
N GLY A 49 -16.72 -11.36 8.26
CA GLY A 49 -17.24 -12.46 9.07
C GLY A 49 -16.95 -13.85 8.54
N ASP A 50 -16.51 -14.01 7.28
CA ASP A 50 -16.05 -15.30 6.77
C ASP A 50 -14.80 -15.79 7.53
N GLU A 51 -14.57 -17.11 7.53
CA GLU A 51 -13.34 -17.68 8.07
C GLU A 51 -12.11 -17.16 7.30
N ALA A 52 -11.16 -16.59 8.04
CA ALA A 52 -9.94 -16.01 7.47
C ALA A 52 -8.93 -17.12 7.08
N GLY A 53 -9.28 -17.93 6.07
CA GLY A 53 -8.49 -19.07 5.64
C GLY A 53 -7.42 -18.77 4.58
N GLN A 54 -7.49 -17.62 3.92
CA GLN A 54 -6.65 -17.29 2.76
C GLN A 54 -6.02 -15.90 2.89
N ILE A 55 -4.83 -15.76 2.31
CA ILE A 55 -4.12 -14.48 2.09
C ILE A 55 -3.94 -14.33 0.58
N PHE A 56 -4.01 -13.11 0.10
CA PHE A 56 -4.03 -12.81 -1.33
C PHE A 56 -2.90 -11.87 -1.70
N ASP A 57 -2.19 -12.18 -2.78
CA ASP A 57 -1.25 -11.29 -3.47
C ASP A 57 -1.97 -10.71 -4.70
N LEU A 58 -2.17 -9.40 -4.73
CA LEU A 58 -2.82 -8.72 -5.85
C LEU A 58 -1.79 -8.43 -6.94
N LEU A 59 -1.98 -9.02 -8.12
CA LEU A 59 -1.09 -8.87 -9.27
C LEU A 59 -1.52 -7.75 -10.21
N GLU A 60 -2.82 -7.67 -10.49
CA GLU A 60 -3.42 -6.69 -11.40
C GLU A 60 -4.77 -6.22 -10.87
N GLY A 61 -5.18 -5.01 -11.26
CA GLY A 61 -6.45 -4.42 -10.90
C GLY A 61 -6.45 -3.72 -9.55
N VAL A 62 -7.64 -3.37 -9.05
CA VAL A 62 -7.86 -2.65 -7.79
C VAL A 62 -8.96 -3.33 -7.00
N VAL A 63 -8.74 -3.49 -5.70
CA VAL A 63 -9.70 -4.05 -4.74
C VAL A 63 -10.06 -2.95 -3.74
N ARG A 64 -11.35 -2.80 -3.40
CA ARG A 64 -11.80 -1.98 -2.27
C ARG A 64 -12.01 -2.85 -1.05
N VAL A 65 -11.64 -2.34 0.10
CA VAL A 65 -11.89 -2.95 1.42
C VAL A 65 -12.88 -2.08 2.16
N TYR A 66 -13.98 -2.68 2.63
CA TYR A 66 -15.07 -1.92 3.23
C TYR A 66 -15.83 -2.71 4.31
N ARG A 67 -16.59 -1.98 5.11
CA ARG A 67 -17.60 -2.50 6.03
C ARG A 67 -18.94 -1.89 5.75
N ILE A 68 -19.99 -2.65 6.02
CA ILE A 68 -21.36 -2.14 6.03
C ILE A 68 -21.70 -1.73 7.47
N MET A 69 -22.06 -0.47 7.65
CA MET A 69 -22.51 0.06 8.93
C MET A 69 -23.92 -0.46 9.26
N SER A 70 -24.31 -0.39 10.54
CA SER A 70 -25.65 -0.85 11.00
C SER A 70 -26.81 -0.10 10.34
N ASP A 71 -26.58 1.09 9.82
CA ASP A 71 -27.56 1.90 9.08
C ASP A 71 -27.54 1.63 7.57
N GLY A 72 -26.80 0.63 7.12
CA GLY A 72 -26.67 0.22 5.72
C GLY A 72 -25.68 1.03 4.89
N ARG A 73 -25.08 2.09 5.43
CA ARG A 73 -24.04 2.84 4.72
C ARG A 73 -22.77 2.00 4.60
N ARG A 74 -22.11 2.13 3.47
CA ARG A 74 -20.81 1.51 3.23
C ARG A 74 -19.69 2.47 3.67
N ALA A 75 -18.76 1.99 4.47
CA ALA A 75 -17.55 2.69 4.84
C ALA A 75 -16.35 2.00 4.18
N ILE A 76 -15.75 2.63 3.17
CA ILE A 76 -14.52 2.13 2.54
C ILE A 76 -13.34 2.50 3.43
N MET A 77 -12.54 1.49 3.77
CA MET A 77 -11.36 1.62 4.62
C MET A 77 -10.08 1.83 3.79
N GLY A 78 -10.07 1.34 2.54
CA GLY A 78 -8.92 1.48 1.66
C GLY A 78 -9.12 0.90 0.27
N PHE A 79 -8.14 1.20 -0.58
CA PHE A 79 -7.99 0.58 -1.90
C PHE A 79 -6.65 -0.14 -1.96
N VAL A 80 -6.72 -1.42 -2.30
CA VAL A 80 -5.57 -2.32 -2.45
C VAL A 80 -5.19 -2.37 -3.92
N HIS A 81 -3.91 -2.31 -4.19
CA HIS A 81 -3.37 -2.18 -5.53
C HIS A 81 -2.38 -3.31 -5.86
N PRO A 82 -1.97 -3.47 -7.13
CA PRO A 82 -0.96 -4.44 -7.52
C PRO A 82 0.32 -4.32 -6.69
N GLY A 83 0.73 -5.44 -6.15
CA GLY A 83 1.89 -5.54 -5.28
C GLY A 83 1.57 -5.48 -3.79
N ASP A 84 0.34 -5.17 -3.41
CA ASP A 84 -0.10 -5.26 -2.01
C ASP A 84 -0.58 -6.68 -1.70
N VAL A 85 -0.42 -7.09 -0.44
CA VAL A 85 -0.94 -8.35 0.11
C VAL A 85 -2.15 -8.01 0.97
N LEU A 86 -3.25 -8.75 0.82
CA LEU A 86 -4.45 -8.54 1.61
C LEU A 86 -4.94 -9.83 2.28
N GLY A 87 -5.79 -9.69 3.29
CA GLY A 87 -6.32 -10.80 4.06
C GLY A 87 -5.38 -11.27 5.17
N VAL A 88 -4.30 -10.52 5.45
CA VAL A 88 -3.45 -10.77 6.61
C VAL A 88 -4.24 -10.43 7.87
N SER A 89 -4.74 -11.45 8.56
CA SER A 89 -5.52 -11.29 9.79
C SER A 89 -4.98 -12.24 10.85
N PHE A 90 -4.83 -11.75 12.07
CA PHE A 90 -4.56 -12.59 13.26
C PHE A 90 -5.87 -13.10 13.90
N GLN A 91 -7.02 -12.60 13.41
CA GLN A 91 -8.34 -13.07 13.82
C GLN A 91 -8.74 -14.28 12.96
N ASP A 92 -9.64 -15.12 13.50
CA ASP A 92 -10.13 -16.29 12.78
C ASP A 92 -11.16 -15.94 11.71
N ARG A 93 -11.60 -14.69 11.69
CA ARG A 93 -12.56 -14.16 10.70
C ARG A 93 -12.02 -12.89 10.06
N TYR A 94 -12.41 -12.65 8.81
CA TYR A 94 -12.15 -11.38 8.15
C TYR A 94 -12.94 -10.25 8.80
N LEU A 95 -12.28 -9.13 9.05
CA LEU A 95 -12.86 -7.95 9.73
C LEU A 95 -13.55 -6.99 8.76
N PHE A 96 -13.45 -7.24 7.47
CA PHE A 96 -13.98 -6.41 6.39
C PHE A 96 -14.23 -7.26 5.14
N THR A 97 -15.00 -6.71 4.20
CA THR A 97 -15.19 -7.28 2.87
C THR A 97 -14.15 -6.73 1.90
N ALA A 98 -13.59 -7.60 1.05
CA ALA A 98 -12.69 -7.22 -0.04
C ALA A 98 -13.36 -7.54 -1.38
N GLU A 99 -13.55 -6.53 -2.22
CA GLU A 99 -14.29 -6.62 -3.47
C GLU A 99 -13.52 -5.95 -4.62
N ALA A 100 -13.50 -6.59 -5.77
CA ALA A 100 -12.83 -6.13 -6.97
C ALA A 100 -13.51 -4.85 -7.53
N VAL A 101 -12.78 -3.75 -7.66
CA VAL A 101 -13.23 -2.53 -8.33
C VAL A 101 -13.14 -2.67 -9.83
N THR A 102 -12.05 -3.26 -10.31
CA THR A 102 -11.81 -3.61 -11.71
C THR A 102 -11.75 -5.13 -11.85
N GLU A 103 -11.55 -5.67 -13.04
CA GLU A 103 -11.04 -7.03 -13.16
C GLU A 103 -9.71 -7.13 -12.40
N VAL A 104 -9.52 -8.18 -11.60
CA VAL A 104 -8.32 -8.38 -10.78
C VAL A 104 -7.70 -9.75 -11.06
N LYS A 105 -6.37 -9.81 -10.98
CA LYS A 105 -5.62 -11.07 -10.93
C LYS A 105 -4.98 -11.22 -9.56
N VAL A 106 -5.21 -12.35 -8.92
CA VAL A 106 -4.73 -12.65 -7.58
C VAL A 106 -4.11 -14.03 -7.49
N ARG A 107 -3.22 -14.19 -6.50
CA ARG A 107 -2.76 -15.50 -6.02
C ARG A 107 -3.23 -15.70 -4.61
N ARG A 108 -3.71 -16.91 -4.30
CA ARG A 108 -4.14 -17.26 -2.95
C ARG A 108 -3.07 -18.09 -2.26
N PHE A 109 -2.93 -17.89 -0.97
CA PHE A 109 -2.07 -18.69 -0.11
C PHE A 109 -2.77 -19.03 1.20
N ALA A 110 -2.75 -20.31 1.60
CA ALA A 110 -3.38 -20.73 2.85
C ALA A 110 -2.77 -20.01 4.05
N ARG A 111 -3.61 -19.33 4.85
CA ARG A 111 -3.20 -18.51 6.02
C ARG A 111 -2.35 -19.29 7.01
N GLY A 112 -2.77 -20.51 7.37
CA GLY A 112 -2.01 -21.33 8.33
C GLY A 112 -0.60 -21.65 7.85
N ARG A 113 -0.46 -21.98 6.56
CA ARG A 113 0.86 -22.22 5.95
C ARG A 113 1.70 -20.95 5.85
N PHE A 114 1.07 -19.81 5.54
CA PHE A 114 1.73 -18.50 5.50
C PHE A 114 2.39 -18.17 6.83
N PHE A 115 1.64 -18.22 7.94
CA PHE A 115 2.19 -17.94 9.25
C PHE A 115 3.22 -18.99 9.70
N ALA A 116 3.03 -20.27 9.36
CA ALA A 116 4.02 -21.31 9.66
C ALA A 116 5.37 -21.02 8.99
N MET A 117 5.37 -20.61 7.71
CA MET A 117 6.60 -20.26 6.99
C MET A 117 7.26 -19.00 7.55
N ILE A 118 6.48 -17.99 7.92
CA ILE A 118 7.01 -16.76 8.55
C ILE A 118 7.64 -17.08 9.89
N ASN A 119 6.99 -17.91 10.71
CA ASN A 119 7.52 -18.31 12.03
C ASN A 119 8.85 -19.07 11.93
N GLN A 120 9.06 -19.80 10.85
CA GLN A 120 10.31 -20.54 10.60
C GLN A 120 11.42 -19.67 9.98
N SER A 121 11.10 -18.46 9.50
CA SER A 121 12.05 -17.60 8.78
C SER A 121 12.35 -16.32 9.54
N SER A 122 13.60 -16.14 9.94
CA SER A 122 14.08 -14.87 10.53
C SER A 122 14.04 -13.71 9.54
N ALA A 123 14.09 -13.97 8.23
CA ALA A 123 14.09 -12.96 7.19
C ALA A 123 12.67 -12.47 6.84
N LEU A 124 11.62 -13.31 7.00
CA LEU A 124 10.24 -12.95 6.67
C LEU A 124 9.52 -12.22 7.80
N ARG A 125 9.87 -12.50 9.06
CA ARG A 125 9.24 -11.85 10.21
C ARG A 125 9.33 -10.32 10.19
N PRO A 126 10.49 -9.68 9.94
CA PRO A 126 10.57 -8.22 9.85
C PRO A 126 9.71 -7.64 8.72
N GLN A 127 9.55 -8.37 7.61
CA GLN A 127 8.73 -7.92 6.49
C GLN A 127 7.24 -7.94 6.83
N LEU A 128 6.77 -8.94 7.58
CA LEU A 128 5.41 -8.94 8.10
C LEU A 128 5.17 -7.77 9.06
N PHE A 129 6.11 -7.51 9.98
CA PHE A 129 6.01 -6.35 10.87
C PHE A 129 5.97 -5.02 10.09
N ALA A 130 6.76 -4.90 9.03
CA ALA A 130 6.72 -3.70 8.18
C ALA A 130 5.33 -3.49 7.55
N ILE A 131 4.70 -4.54 7.01
CA ILE A 131 3.33 -4.46 6.46
C ILE A 131 2.35 -4.01 7.56
N LEU A 132 2.41 -4.57 8.76
CA LEU A 132 1.52 -4.19 9.86
C LEU A 132 1.73 -2.73 10.32
N CYS A 133 2.98 -2.27 10.35
CA CYS A 133 3.30 -0.89 10.66
C CYS A 133 2.77 0.07 9.58
N ASP A 134 2.88 -0.31 8.31
CA ASP A 134 2.36 0.48 7.19
C ASP A 134 0.82 0.54 7.23
N GLU A 135 0.13 -0.56 7.53
CA GLU A 135 -1.32 -0.57 7.71
C GLU A 135 -1.77 0.28 8.90
N MET A 136 -1.06 0.20 10.03
CA MET A 136 -1.34 1.04 11.20
C MET A 136 -1.13 2.52 10.89
N SER A 137 -0.06 2.87 10.19
CA SER A 137 0.20 4.24 9.75
C SER A 137 -0.89 4.75 8.81
N ALA A 138 -1.31 3.94 7.84
CA ALA A 138 -2.39 4.29 6.92
C ALA A 138 -3.72 4.51 7.67
N ALA A 139 -4.02 3.71 8.70
CA ALA A 139 -5.20 3.89 9.53
C ALA A 139 -5.14 5.20 10.34
N GLN A 140 -3.98 5.57 10.87
CA GLN A 140 -3.77 6.85 11.57
C GLN A 140 -3.94 8.04 10.62
N ASP A 141 -3.37 7.97 9.42
CA ASP A 141 -3.52 9.01 8.39
C ASP A 141 -5.01 9.16 8.00
N GLN A 142 -5.75 8.05 7.90
CA GLN A 142 -7.20 8.07 7.64
C GLN A 142 -7.99 8.71 8.79
N MET A 143 -7.63 8.45 10.05
CA MET A 143 -8.26 9.10 11.21
C MET A 143 -8.03 10.61 11.19
N LEU A 144 -6.82 11.08 10.87
CA LEU A 144 -6.52 12.51 10.75
C LEU A 144 -7.29 13.13 9.58
N LEU A 145 -7.31 12.44 8.43
CA LEU A 145 -8.04 12.89 7.25
C LEU A 145 -9.51 13.10 7.56
N LEU A 146 -10.18 12.12 8.18
CA LEU A 146 -11.61 12.18 8.50
C LEU A 146 -11.93 13.10 9.68
N GLY A 147 -11.02 13.23 10.64
CA GLY A 147 -11.26 13.99 11.86
C GLY A 147 -10.90 15.46 11.79
N ARG A 148 -9.98 15.86 10.91
CA ARG A 148 -9.40 17.21 10.92
C ARG A 148 -9.48 17.96 9.60
N LYS A 149 -9.54 17.26 8.46
CA LYS A 149 -9.51 17.90 7.14
C LYS A 149 -10.91 18.29 6.65
N THR A 150 -11.03 19.42 5.98
CA THR A 150 -12.22 19.85 5.25
C THR A 150 -12.48 18.97 4.04
N ALA A 151 -13.64 19.10 3.40
CA ALA A 151 -13.99 18.29 2.22
C ALA A 151 -12.99 18.48 1.05
N GLU A 152 -12.52 19.70 0.83
CA GLU A 152 -11.54 19.98 -0.22
C GLU A 152 -10.18 19.34 0.13
N GLU A 153 -9.69 19.55 1.34
CA GLU A 153 -8.44 18.96 1.83
C GLU A 153 -8.46 17.43 1.76
N ARG A 154 -9.60 16.78 2.08
CA ARG A 154 -9.75 15.32 1.98
C ARG A 154 -9.61 14.84 0.54
N VAL A 155 -10.31 15.49 -0.40
CA VAL A 155 -10.23 15.13 -1.83
C VAL A 155 -8.82 15.34 -2.34
N VAL A 156 -8.17 16.46 -2.03
CA VAL A 156 -6.81 16.73 -2.49
C VAL A 156 -5.81 15.76 -1.87
N SER A 157 -5.90 15.48 -0.57
CA SER A 157 -5.05 14.50 0.11
C SER A 157 -5.17 13.11 -0.50
N PHE A 158 -6.39 12.69 -0.86
CA PHE A 158 -6.64 11.42 -1.56
C PHE A 158 -5.94 11.37 -2.92
N LEU A 159 -6.07 12.43 -3.74
CA LEU A 159 -5.40 12.50 -5.04
C LEU A 159 -3.87 12.46 -4.89
N LEU A 160 -3.33 13.18 -3.92
CA LEU A 160 -1.90 13.18 -3.62
C LEU A 160 -1.40 11.83 -3.11
N ALA A 161 -2.19 11.12 -2.29
CA ALA A 161 -1.85 9.79 -1.80
C ALA A 161 -1.74 8.78 -2.95
N ILE A 162 -2.66 8.81 -3.92
CA ILE A 162 -2.58 7.97 -5.12
C ILE A 162 -1.37 8.38 -5.97
N HIS A 163 -1.13 9.68 -6.14
CA HIS A 163 0.01 10.19 -6.88
C HIS A 163 1.33 9.69 -6.29
N ARG A 164 1.53 9.76 -4.99
CA ARG A 164 2.75 9.27 -4.32
C ARG A 164 3.01 7.78 -4.57
N LYS A 165 1.95 6.97 -4.59
CA LYS A 165 2.07 5.50 -4.72
C LYS A 165 2.13 5.02 -6.17
N ARG A 166 1.48 5.70 -7.11
CA ARG A 166 1.10 5.12 -8.41
C ARG A 166 1.32 6.03 -9.63
N ALA A 167 1.73 7.29 -9.43
CA ALA A 167 1.84 8.20 -10.56
C ALA A 167 2.93 7.78 -11.56
N ARG A 168 2.59 7.92 -12.82
CA ARG A 168 3.55 8.00 -13.93
C ARG A 168 3.63 9.48 -14.35
N GLY A 169 4.56 10.20 -13.73
CA GLY A 169 4.61 11.67 -13.89
C GLY A 169 3.48 12.36 -13.11
N ALA A 170 2.77 13.30 -13.74
CA ALA A 170 1.66 14.05 -13.11
C ALA A 170 0.28 13.38 -13.26
N GLU A 171 0.19 12.23 -13.93
CA GLU A 171 -1.07 11.54 -14.21
C GLU A 171 -1.31 10.43 -13.21
N ILE A 172 -2.54 10.33 -12.73
CA ILE A 172 -3.03 9.26 -11.85
C ILE A 172 -4.28 8.62 -12.45
N GLU A 173 -4.47 7.35 -12.18
CA GLU A 173 -5.66 6.60 -12.55
C GLU A 173 -6.57 6.42 -11.33
N LEU A 174 -7.86 6.71 -11.48
CA LEU A 174 -8.90 6.59 -10.46
C LEU A 174 -9.97 5.59 -10.92
N PRO A 175 -9.71 4.28 -10.85
CA PRO A 175 -10.66 3.28 -11.37
C PRO A 175 -11.92 3.17 -10.51
N MET A 176 -11.90 3.67 -9.26
CA MET A 176 -13.02 3.71 -8.37
C MET A 176 -14.05 4.79 -8.77
N SER A 177 -15.32 4.55 -8.47
CA SER A 177 -16.40 5.49 -8.70
C SER A 177 -16.33 6.72 -7.79
N ARG A 178 -17.09 7.78 -8.12
CA ARG A 178 -17.26 8.94 -7.22
C ARG A 178 -17.96 8.56 -5.92
N GLN A 179 -18.84 7.55 -5.96
CA GLN A 179 -19.45 6.99 -4.75
C GLN A 179 -18.40 6.30 -3.87
N ASP A 180 -17.51 5.51 -4.45
CA ASP A 180 -16.43 4.87 -3.68
C ASP A 180 -15.48 5.92 -3.05
N MET A 181 -15.18 6.99 -3.79
CA MET A 181 -14.43 8.11 -3.21
C MET A 181 -15.17 8.77 -2.05
N ALA A 182 -16.48 8.97 -2.17
CA ALA A 182 -17.31 9.55 -1.12
C ALA A 182 -17.35 8.65 0.12
N ASP A 183 -17.56 7.35 -0.05
CA ASP A 183 -17.57 6.35 1.03
C ASP A 183 -16.22 6.26 1.76
N TYR A 184 -15.10 6.44 1.03
CA TYR A 184 -13.74 6.48 1.61
C TYR A 184 -13.45 7.79 2.36
N LEU A 185 -13.93 8.93 1.82
CA LEU A 185 -13.64 10.26 2.35
C LEU A 185 -14.63 10.74 3.42
N GLY A 186 -15.68 9.94 3.71
CA GLY A 186 -16.75 10.33 4.62
C GLY A 186 -17.51 11.56 4.12
N LEU A 187 -17.76 11.62 2.81
CA LEU A 187 -18.45 12.71 2.11
C LEU A 187 -19.66 12.17 1.36
N THR A 188 -20.48 13.09 0.79
CA THR A 188 -21.49 12.69 -0.20
C THR A 188 -20.90 12.72 -1.62
N ILE A 189 -21.50 11.96 -2.54
CA ILE A 189 -21.08 11.93 -3.95
C ILE A 189 -21.15 13.34 -4.59
N GLU A 190 -22.16 14.14 -4.21
CA GLU A 190 -22.34 15.52 -4.67
C GLU A 190 -21.18 16.40 -4.20
N THR A 191 -20.75 16.23 -2.94
CA THR A 191 -19.62 16.98 -2.38
C THR A 191 -18.33 16.63 -3.10
N VAL A 192 -18.03 15.34 -3.30
CA VAL A 192 -16.86 14.91 -4.08
C VAL A 192 -16.91 15.50 -5.50
N SER A 193 -18.05 15.40 -6.17
CA SER A 193 -18.23 15.92 -7.53
C SER A 193 -18.02 17.42 -7.61
N ARG A 194 -18.55 18.19 -6.65
CA ARG A 194 -18.34 19.64 -6.55
C ARG A 194 -16.86 19.98 -6.32
N MET A 195 -16.17 19.27 -5.43
CA MET A 195 -14.74 19.51 -5.19
C MET A 195 -13.90 19.23 -6.43
N MET A 196 -14.12 18.11 -7.11
CA MET A 196 -13.42 17.77 -8.35
C MET A 196 -13.65 18.82 -9.45
N THR A 197 -14.88 19.29 -9.60
CA THR A 197 -15.22 20.38 -10.55
C THR A 197 -14.54 21.70 -10.18
N SER A 198 -14.52 22.06 -8.89
CA SER A 198 -13.86 23.26 -8.38
C SER A 198 -12.36 23.22 -8.65
N LEU A 199 -11.68 22.11 -8.35
CA LEU A 199 -10.25 21.93 -8.61
C LEU A 199 -9.93 22.02 -10.10
N THR A 200 -10.80 21.46 -10.96
CA THR A 200 -10.66 21.54 -12.43
C THR A 200 -10.82 22.99 -12.92
N ARG A 201 -11.84 23.72 -12.44
CA ARG A 201 -12.08 25.12 -12.83
C ARG A 201 -10.94 26.05 -12.40
N ARG A 202 -10.29 25.76 -11.27
CA ARG A 202 -9.10 26.48 -10.76
C ARG A 202 -7.82 26.09 -11.50
N GLY A 203 -7.87 25.14 -12.43
CA GLY A 203 -6.72 24.66 -13.19
C GLY A 203 -5.69 23.91 -12.34
N LEU A 204 -6.12 23.34 -11.20
CA LEU A 204 -5.25 22.55 -10.33
C LEU A 204 -5.13 21.11 -10.82
N ILE A 205 -6.22 20.59 -11.38
CA ILE A 205 -6.28 19.25 -11.99
C ILE A 205 -6.95 19.32 -13.37
N THR A 206 -6.76 18.28 -14.17
CA THR A 206 -7.52 18.04 -15.42
C THR A 206 -8.05 16.62 -15.38
N ILE A 207 -9.35 16.45 -15.64
CA ILE A 207 -9.98 15.14 -15.73
C ILE A 207 -9.90 14.69 -17.18
N GLY A 208 -9.21 13.59 -17.44
CA GLY A 208 -9.07 12.96 -18.75
C GLY A 208 -10.10 11.87 -18.99
N ALA A 209 -9.93 11.14 -20.10
CA ALA A 209 -10.70 9.94 -20.41
C ALA A 209 -10.25 8.75 -19.54
N ARG A 210 -11.07 7.68 -19.50
CA ARG A 210 -10.71 6.41 -18.84
C ARG A 210 -10.28 6.55 -17.37
N HIS A 211 -10.98 7.38 -16.60
CA HIS A 211 -10.70 7.59 -15.18
C HIS A 211 -9.34 8.22 -14.86
N THR A 212 -8.69 8.87 -15.79
CA THR A 212 -7.42 9.56 -15.53
C THR A 212 -7.64 10.97 -14.99
N VAL A 213 -6.73 11.39 -14.10
CA VAL A 213 -6.65 12.75 -13.57
C VAL A 213 -5.20 13.21 -13.62
N THR A 214 -4.96 14.36 -14.24
CA THR A 214 -3.63 14.98 -14.26
C THR A 214 -3.56 16.06 -13.21
N LEU A 215 -2.57 15.98 -12.31
CA LEU A 215 -2.29 16.99 -11.28
C LEU A 215 -1.41 18.09 -11.88
N ARG A 216 -2.01 19.25 -12.18
CA ARG A 216 -1.35 20.35 -12.91
C ARG A 216 -0.43 21.20 -12.04
N LYS A 217 -0.81 21.42 -10.77
CA LYS A 217 -0.10 22.30 -9.85
C LYS A 217 0.14 21.59 -8.52
N LEU A 218 1.17 20.74 -8.49
CA LEU A 218 1.43 19.84 -7.36
C LEU A 218 1.71 20.62 -6.06
N SER A 219 2.47 21.73 -6.13
CA SER A 219 2.77 22.58 -4.97
C SER A 219 1.49 23.19 -4.34
N ALA A 220 0.61 23.75 -5.18
CA ALA A 220 -0.65 24.32 -4.70
C ALA A 220 -1.60 23.24 -4.14
N LEU A 221 -1.57 22.03 -4.69
CA LEU A 221 -2.34 20.89 -4.14
C LEU A 221 -1.79 20.46 -2.78
N ARG A 222 -0.47 20.44 -2.58
CA ARG A 222 0.14 20.14 -1.28
C ARG A 222 -0.21 21.20 -0.23
N GLU A 223 -0.15 22.47 -0.60
CA GLU A 223 -0.56 23.57 0.27
C GLU A 223 -2.03 23.43 0.71
N ILE A 224 -2.95 23.11 -0.22
CA ILE A 224 -4.37 22.83 0.12
C ILE A 224 -4.50 21.63 1.04
N ALA A 225 -3.74 20.57 0.83
CA ALA A 225 -3.79 19.38 1.67
C ALA A 225 -3.22 19.61 3.07
N GLY A 226 -2.45 20.69 3.29
CA GLY A 226 -1.67 20.89 4.50
C GLY A 226 -0.52 19.89 4.63
N ASP A 227 -0.04 19.37 3.49
CA ASP A 227 1.08 18.44 3.44
C ASP A 227 2.37 19.27 3.38
N ASP A 228 3.08 19.40 4.50
CA ASP A 228 4.41 19.98 4.54
C ASP A 228 5.38 19.15 3.69
N GLU A 229 6.38 19.82 3.08
CA GLU A 229 7.40 19.16 2.21
C GLU A 229 8.16 18.00 2.90
N ASP A 230 8.06 17.93 4.22
CA ASP A 230 8.73 16.96 5.09
C ASP A 230 8.04 15.58 5.16
N GLU A 231 6.85 15.42 4.55
CA GLU A 231 6.14 14.11 4.48
C GLU A 231 6.82 13.08 3.58
N THR A 232 7.83 13.47 2.82
CA THR A 232 8.70 12.55 2.05
C THR A 232 9.73 11.82 2.92
N ALA A 233 9.85 12.19 4.21
CA ALA A 233 10.77 11.54 5.14
C ALA A 233 10.32 10.09 5.46
N PRO A 234 11.27 9.14 5.60
CA PRO A 234 10.97 7.78 6.01
C PRO A 234 10.14 7.73 7.30
N LEU A 235 9.18 6.79 7.40
CA LEU A 235 8.29 6.62 8.56
C LEU A 235 9.05 6.68 9.90
N ALA A 236 10.24 6.08 9.99
CA ALA A 236 11.09 6.11 11.19
C ALA A 236 11.48 7.55 11.60
N ALA A 237 11.70 8.46 10.64
CA ALA A 237 12.02 9.86 10.90
C ALA A 237 10.76 10.64 11.33
N ARG A 238 9.60 10.30 10.77
CA ARG A 238 8.29 10.89 11.15
C ARG A 238 7.88 10.50 12.57
N ILE A 239 7.98 9.22 12.93
CA ILE A 239 7.71 8.72 14.28
C ILE A 239 8.64 9.40 15.30
N ARG A 240 9.93 9.54 14.99
CA ARG A 240 10.90 10.18 15.88
C ARG A 240 10.52 11.62 16.22
N ARG A 241 10.03 12.41 15.23
CA ARG A 241 9.56 13.78 15.46
C ARG A 241 8.21 13.86 16.18
N ALA A 242 7.29 12.94 15.91
CA ALA A 242 5.96 12.95 16.53
C ALA A 242 5.98 12.50 17.99
N VAL A 243 6.85 11.56 18.34
CA VAL A 243 6.93 10.96 19.70
C VAL A 243 7.96 11.68 20.57
N TRP A 244 8.99 12.28 19.97
CA TRP A 244 10.07 12.99 20.67
C TRP A 244 10.32 14.36 20.02
N PRO A 245 9.43 15.35 20.23
CA PRO A 245 9.76 16.72 19.86
C PRO A 245 10.93 17.19 20.73
N ASN A 246 12.00 17.69 20.09
CA ASN A 246 13.18 18.28 20.78
C ASN A 246 12.77 19.43 21.67
#